data_7f1cf85ba35d8b51947ff8e8c2025371
#
_entry.id   7f1cf85ba35d8b51947ff8e8c2025371
#
_cell.length_a   1.000
_cell.length_b   1.000
_cell.length_c   1.000
_cell.angle_alpha   90.00
_cell.angle_beta   90.00
_cell.angle_gamma   90.00
#
_symmetry.space_group_name_H-M   'P 1'
#
loop_
_entity.id
_entity.type
_entity.pdbx_description
1 polymer ?
#
loop_
_entity_poly.entity_id
_entity_poly.type
_entity_poly.pdbx_seq_one_letter_code
_entity_poly.pdbx_strand_id
1 'polypeptide(L)'
;MSPAMFYSLMAAGQLNRKETMKIAIGIKDKENEEINDMFARSPFFQIIEIEDNKIVGEELMDNNFADQASGAGTAVVEHLAKLQIDSIICVNLGPKAMDLCKQLQIKAYKSDKKNYHEALKQFLNNNLSEIN
;
A
#
# COMPACT_ATOMS: atom_id res chain seq x y z
N MET A 1 23.04 -14.22 11.02
CA MET A 1 23.48 -14.01 10.98
C MET A 1 23.54 -13.57 10.90
N SER A 2 23.01 -13.45 10.87
CA SER A 2 23.10 -12.95 10.76
C SER A 2 23.05 -12.46 10.38
N PRO A 3 22.81 -12.23 10.43
CA PRO A 3 22.92 -11.67 9.91
C PRO A 3 23.25 -11.17 9.48
N ALA A 4 23.22 -11.10 9.36
CA ALA A 4 23.76 -10.69 8.82
C ALA A 4 24.03 -10.62 8.34
N MET A 5 23.89 -10.59 8.46
CA MET A 5 24.30 -10.49 7.90
C MET A 5 24.10 -10.53 7.20
N PHE A 6 23.60 -10.52 7.15
CA PHE A 6 23.74 -10.38 6.44
C PHE A 6 23.75 -10.15 5.84
N TYR A 7 23.61 -10.08 5.80
CA TYR A 7 24.06 -9.76 5.20
C TYR A 7 24.34 -9.64 4.56
N SER A 8 24.47 -9.93 4.58
CA SER A 8 24.94 -9.94 4.13
C SER A 8 24.93 -9.80 3.42
N LEU A 9 24.81 -9.74 3.06
CA LEU A 9 24.91 -9.66 2.35
C LEU A 9 24.51 -9.72 1.62
N MET A 10 24.53 -9.84 1.47
CA MET A 10 23.57 -10.21 0.74
C MET A 10 23.37 -9.88 -0.68
N ALA A 11 22.41 -10.48 -1.55
CA ALA A 11 22.27 -10.05 -2.90
C ALA A 11 21.91 -8.59 -2.99
N ALA A 12 22.43 -7.86 -3.99
CA ALA A 12 22.28 -6.42 -4.07
C ALA A 12 20.81 -5.98 -4.16
N GLY A 13 19.95 -6.69 -4.93
CA GLY A 13 18.55 -6.34 -5.07
C GLY A 13 17.77 -6.42 -3.77
N GLN A 14 18.23 -7.20 -2.85
CA GLN A 14 17.56 -7.35 -1.56
C GLN A 14 17.89 -6.20 -0.62
N LEU A 15 19.01 -5.52 -0.83
CA LEU A 15 19.42 -4.43 0.05
C LEU A 15 18.49 -3.24 0.00
N ASN A 16 17.73 -3.10 -1.09
CA ASN A 16 16.83 -1.98 -1.29
C ASN A 16 15.41 -2.27 -0.81
N ARG A 17 15.18 -3.47 -0.31
CA ARG A 17 13.83 -3.86 0.09
C ARG A 17 13.77 -4.07 1.59
N LYS A 18 12.79 -3.46 2.22
CA LYS A 18 12.56 -3.65 3.64
C LYS A 18 12.15 -5.09 3.91
N GLU A 19 12.66 -5.66 4.98
CA GLU A 19 12.24 -6.99 5.41
C GLU A 19 10.78 -6.99 5.85
N THR A 20 10.36 -5.91 6.53
CA THR A 20 8.99 -5.74 7.02
C THR A 20 8.35 -4.56 6.33
N MET A 21 7.19 -4.75 5.75
CA MET A 21 6.45 -3.72 5.03
C MET A 21 5.01 -3.71 5.44
N LYS A 22 4.39 -2.52 5.42
CA LYS A 22 2.96 -2.37 5.55
C LYS A 22 2.41 -1.76 4.27
N ILE A 23 1.35 -2.35 3.76
CA ILE A 23 0.71 -1.91 2.52
C ILE A 23 -0.75 -1.60 2.79
N ALA A 24 -1.27 -0.53 2.18
CA ALA A 24 -2.69 -0.20 2.24
C ALA A 24 -3.32 -0.36 0.86
N ILE A 25 -4.48 -1.01 0.81
CA ILE A 25 -5.25 -1.19 -0.41
C ILE A 25 -6.66 -0.68 -0.13
N GLY A 26 -7.16 0.22 -0.98
CA GLY A 26 -8.52 0.75 -0.81
C GLY A 26 -9.57 -0.27 -1.24
N ILE A 27 -10.50 -0.57 -0.36
CA ILE A 27 -11.50 -1.62 -0.56
C ILE A 27 -12.90 -0.99 -0.67
N LYS A 28 -13.65 -1.44 -1.68
CA LYS A 28 -14.97 -0.94 -1.99
C LYS A 28 -16.04 -1.50 -1.04
N ASP A 29 -15.95 -2.79 -0.74
CA ASP A 29 -16.87 -3.43 0.19
C ASP A 29 -16.19 -4.62 0.85
N LYS A 30 -16.73 -5.00 2.02
CA LYS A 30 -16.13 -6.06 2.84
C LYS A 30 -16.34 -7.45 2.27
N GLU A 31 -17.43 -7.64 1.52
CA GLU A 31 -17.86 -8.97 1.12
C GLU A 31 -17.15 -9.47 -0.12
N ASN A 32 -17.02 -8.59 -1.12
CA ASN A 32 -16.42 -8.98 -2.40
C ASN A 32 -14.94 -8.68 -2.47
N GLU A 33 -14.42 -7.93 -1.50
CA GLU A 33 -13.00 -7.61 -1.43
C GLU A 33 -12.49 -6.91 -2.69
N GLU A 34 -13.36 -6.10 -3.29
CA GLU A 34 -13.01 -5.35 -4.49
C GLU A 34 -12.24 -4.09 -4.14
N ILE A 35 -11.26 -3.77 -4.99
CA ILE A 35 -10.51 -2.54 -4.87
C ILE A 35 -11.39 -1.38 -5.31
N ASN A 36 -11.41 -0.31 -4.52
CA ASN A 36 -12.17 0.88 -4.87
C ASN A 36 -11.47 1.68 -5.96
N ASP A 37 -12.25 2.23 -6.90
CA ASP A 37 -11.69 2.99 -8.03
C ASP A 37 -10.91 4.22 -7.59
N MET A 38 -11.42 4.95 -6.59
CA MET A 38 -10.74 6.14 -6.07
C MET A 38 -10.17 5.81 -4.70
N PHE A 39 -8.85 5.75 -4.61
CA PHE A 39 -8.17 5.30 -3.39
C PHE A 39 -8.63 6.07 -2.15
N ALA A 40 -8.61 7.39 -2.21
CA ALA A 40 -8.93 8.21 -1.04
C ALA A 40 -10.40 8.14 -0.63
N ARG A 41 -11.27 7.73 -1.53
CA ARG A 41 -12.70 7.62 -1.28
C ARG A 41 -13.12 6.20 -0.91
N SER A 42 -12.17 5.31 -0.74
CA SER A 42 -12.46 3.92 -0.35
C SER A 42 -13.17 3.90 1.00
N PRO A 43 -14.26 3.15 1.13
CA PRO A 43 -14.91 3.00 2.44
C PRO A 43 -14.00 2.35 3.48
N PHE A 44 -13.11 1.46 3.04
CA PHE A 44 -12.22 0.72 3.93
C PHE A 44 -10.83 0.63 3.33
N PHE A 45 -9.85 0.39 4.19
CA PHE A 45 -8.51 0.03 3.75
C PHE A 45 -8.14 -1.33 4.33
N GLN A 46 -7.63 -2.20 3.48
CA GLN A 46 -7.04 -3.44 3.94
C GLN A 46 -5.56 -3.15 4.19
N ILE A 47 -5.15 -3.29 5.44
CA ILE A 47 -3.76 -3.06 5.84
C ILE A 47 -3.08 -4.43 5.91
N ILE A 48 -2.00 -4.58 5.19
CA ILE A 48 -1.32 -5.87 5.06
C ILE A 48 0.11 -5.73 5.52
N GLU A 49 0.52 -6.60 6.43
CA GLU A 49 1.91 -6.66 6.87
C GLU A 49 2.62 -7.80 6.14
N ILE A 50 3.79 -7.51 5.64
CA ILE A 50 4.60 -8.45 4.87
C ILE A 50 5.98 -8.54 5.51
N GLU A 51 6.46 -9.75 5.75
CA GLU A 51 7.82 -10.01 6.20
C GLU A 51 8.44 -11.04 5.27
N ASP A 52 9.63 -10.74 4.78
CA ASP A 52 10.36 -11.66 3.88
C ASP A 52 9.49 -12.14 2.72
N ASN A 53 8.72 -11.20 2.15
CA ASN A 53 7.86 -11.42 1.00
C ASN A 53 6.68 -12.37 1.30
N LYS A 54 6.31 -12.50 2.56
CA LYS A 54 5.16 -13.31 3.00
C LYS A 54 4.20 -12.47 3.81
N ILE A 55 2.91 -12.73 3.64
CA ILE A 55 1.89 -12.04 4.41
C ILE A 55 1.88 -12.58 5.83
N VAL A 56 2.10 -11.71 6.81
CA VAL A 56 2.10 -12.10 8.22
C VAL A 56 0.96 -11.46 9.01
N GLY A 57 0.22 -10.54 8.42
CA GLY A 57 -0.93 -9.94 9.09
C GLY A 57 -1.82 -9.20 8.11
N GLU A 58 -3.12 -9.16 8.42
CA GLU A 58 -4.09 -8.40 7.63
C GLU A 58 -5.12 -7.80 8.58
N GLU A 59 -5.49 -6.56 8.32
CA GLU A 59 -6.46 -5.85 9.13
C GLU A 59 -7.31 -4.95 8.26
N LEU A 60 -8.63 -5.01 8.43
CA LEU A 60 -9.55 -4.11 7.72
C LEU A 60 -9.80 -2.89 8.59
N MET A 61 -9.60 -1.71 8.01
CA MET A 61 -9.73 -0.45 8.72
C MET A 61 -10.73 0.46 8.02
N ASP A 62 -11.58 1.12 8.78
CA ASP A 62 -12.51 2.11 8.22
C ASP A 62 -11.75 3.33 7.73
N ASN A 63 -12.22 3.94 6.64
CA ASN A 63 -11.68 5.20 6.16
C ASN A 63 -12.59 6.34 6.63
N ASN A 64 -12.16 7.06 7.64
CA ASN A 64 -12.95 8.17 8.22
C ASN A 64 -12.93 9.42 7.35
N PHE A 65 -12.17 9.43 6.26
CA PHE A 65 -12.06 10.58 5.37
C PHE A 65 -12.81 10.40 4.05
N ALA A 66 -13.47 9.25 3.85
CA ALA A 66 -14.10 8.92 2.58
C ALA A 66 -15.12 9.96 2.12
N ASP A 67 -15.88 10.53 3.06
CA ASP A 67 -16.95 11.48 2.76
C ASP A 67 -16.54 12.94 2.94
N GLN A 68 -15.28 13.21 3.17
CA GLN A 68 -14.78 14.57 3.34
C GLN A 68 -15.00 15.37 2.06
N ALA A 69 -15.51 16.59 2.18
CA ALA A 69 -15.88 17.41 1.02
C ALA A 69 -14.69 17.71 0.12
N SER A 70 -13.53 18.02 0.71
CA SER A 70 -12.32 18.28 -0.05
C SER A 70 -11.11 17.85 0.77
N GLY A 71 -9.99 17.62 0.10
CA GLY A 71 -8.75 17.25 0.77
C GLY A 71 -8.70 15.84 1.30
N ALA A 72 -9.63 14.96 0.87
CA ALA A 72 -9.64 13.57 1.32
C ALA A 72 -8.34 12.86 1.00
N GLY A 73 -7.80 13.11 -0.21
CA GLY A 73 -6.56 12.44 -0.62
C GLY A 73 -5.40 12.73 0.29
N THR A 74 -5.16 14.00 0.60
CA THR A 74 -4.05 14.37 1.47
C THR A 74 -4.29 13.90 2.91
N ALA A 75 -5.54 13.98 3.39
CA ALA A 75 -5.89 13.51 4.73
C ALA A 75 -5.61 12.01 4.88
N VAL A 76 -6.00 11.23 3.88
CA VAL A 76 -5.76 9.78 3.88
C VAL A 76 -4.26 9.49 3.89
N VAL A 77 -3.50 10.14 3.00
CA VAL A 77 -2.07 9.88 2.91
C VAL A 77 -1.37 10.23 4.23
N GLU A 78 -1.72 11.36 4.84
CA GLU A 78 -1.15 11.73 6.13
C GLU A 78 -1.48 10.70 7.21
N HIS A 79 -2.72 10.23 7.21
CA HIS A 79 -3.15 9.21 8.19
C HIS A 79 -2.36 7.91 8.00
N LEU A 80 -2.23 7.48 6.75
CA LEU A 80 -1.48 6.24 6.44
C LEU A 80 0.00 6.40 6.81
N ALA A 81 0.56 7.59 6.61
CA ALA A 81 1.95 7.84 7.00
C ALA A 81 2.14 7.70 8.51
N LYS A 82 1.17 8.17 9.29
CA LYS A 82 1.21 8.02 10.76
C LYS A 82 1.14 6.56 11.18
N LEU A 83 0.49 5.73 10.39
CA LEU A 83 0.42 4.29 10.63
C LEU A 83 1.65 3.55 10.10
N GLN A 84 2.61 4.30 9.57
CA GLN A 84 3.85 3.74 9.01
C GLN A 84 3.62 2.84 7.81
N ILE A 85 2.66 3.21 6.98
CA ILE A 85 2.41 2.51 5.72
C ILE A 85 3.55 2.83 4.75
N ASP A 86 4.14 1.80 4.17
CA ASP A 86 5.27 1.93 3.24
C ASP A 86 4.82 2.08 1.79
N SER A 87 3.73 1.44 1.43
CA SER A 87 3.26 1.39 0.04
C SER A 87 1.74 1.33 -0.01
N ILE A 88 1.19 1.80 -1.13
CA ILE A 88 -0.23 1.67 -1.40
C ILE A 88 -0.43 1.02 -2.76
N ILE A 89 -1.53 0.29 -2.91
CA ILE A 89 -1.94 -0.25 -4.20
C ILE A 89 -3.27 0.41 -4.52
N CYS A 90 -3.37 1.01 -5.69
CA CYS A 90 -4.55 1.79 -6.08
C CYS A 90 -4.90 1.61 -7.54
N VAL A 91 -6.11 2.01 -7.91
CA VAL A 91 -6.50 2.15 -9.32
C VAL A 91 -6.26 3.60 -9.72
N ASN A 92 -6.79 4.54 -8.95
CA ASN A 92 -6.59 5.96 -9.19
C ASN A 92 -6.21 6.68 -7.91
N LEU A 93 -5.27 7.61 -8.05
CA LEU A 93 -4.83 8.46 -6.96
C LEU A 93 -4.72 9.89 -7.47
N GLY A 94 -5.33 10.83 -6.78
CA GLY A 94 -5.32 12.23 -7.20
C GLY A 94 -3.90 12.81 -7.18
N PRO A 95 -3.65 13.89 -7.97
CA PRO A 95 -2.30 14.45 -8.07
C PRO A 95 -1.75 15.00 -6.77
N LYS A 96 -2.56 15.63 -5.94
CA LYS A 96 -2.10 16.13 -4.65
C LYS A 96 -1.72 15.02 -3.70
N ALA A 97 -2.52 13.95 -3.68
CA ALA A 97 -2.23 12.78 -2.86
C ALA A 97 -0.95 12.10 -3.33
N MET A 98 -0.77 12.02 -4.65
CA MET A 98 0.44 11.42 -5.22
C MET A 98 1.68 12.23 -4.84
N ASP A 99 1.61 13.55 -4.93
CA ASP A 99 2.73 14.41 -4.54
C ASP A 99 3.08 14.22 -3.07
N LEU A 100 2.06 14.13 -2.22
CA LEU A 100 2.30 13.92 -0.80
C LEU A 100 2.91 12.54 -0.52
N CYS A 101 2.49 11.52 -1.25
CA CYS A 101 3.12 10.21 -1.15
C CYS A 101 4.61 10.28 -1.44
N LYS A 102 4.99 11.02 -2.48
CA LYS A 102 6.41 11.21 -2.79
C LYS A 102 7.15 11.90 -1.65
N GLN A 103 6.57 12.95 -1.10
CA GLN A 103 7.18 13.69 0.01
C GLN A 103 7.36 12.83 1.24
N LEU A 104 6.39 11.98 1.53
CA LEU A 104 6.42 11.12 2.72
C LEU A 104 7.04 9.75 2.44
N GLN A 105 7.55 9.56 1.23
CA GLN A 105 8.24 8.33 0.82
C GLN A 105 7.34 7.08 0.88
N ILE A 106 6.07 7.28 0.56
CA ILE A 106 5.13 6.16 0.38
C ILE A 106 5.09 5.85 -1.10
N LYS A 107 5.40 4.62 -1.46
CA LYS A 107 5.37 4.20 -2.86
C LYS A 107 3.95 3.84 -3.26
N ALA A 108 3.53 4.31 -4.44
CA ALA A 108 2.20 4.02 -4.96
C ALA A 108 2.33 3.11 -6.18
N TYR A 109 1.57 2.03 -6.17
CA TYR A 109 1.55 1.05 -7.25
C TYR A 109 0.16 0.99 -7.83
N LYS A 110 0.08 0.87 -9.15
CA LYS A 110 -1.19 0.78 -9.85
C LYS A 110 -1.52 -0.67 -10.16
N SER A 111 -2.76 -1.07 -9.89
CA SER A 111 -3.26 -2.39 -10.25
C SER A 111 -4.44 -2.27 -11.20
N ASP A 112 -4.56 -3.21 -12.13
CA ASP A 112 -5.71 -3.34 -13.02
C ASP A 112 -6.66 -4.43 -12.54
N LYS A 113 -6.38 -5.05 -11.39
CA LYS A 113 -7.23 -6.12 -10.85
C LYS A 113 -8.34 -5.55 -10.00
N LYS A 114 -9.48 -6.22 -10.00
CA LYS A 114 -10.62 -5.82 -9.18
C LYS A 114 -10.50 -6.34 -7.76
N ASN A 115 -9.96 -7.54 -7.61
CA ASN A 115 -9.85 -8.20 -6.30
C ASN A 115 -8.50 -7.87 -5.68
N TYR A 116 -8.50 -7.53 -4.39
CA TYR A 116 -7.27 -7.11 -3.75
C TYR A 116 -6.26 -8.26 -3.59
N HIS A 117 -6.74 -9.49 -3.45
CA HIS A 117 -5.83 -10.64 -3.35
C HIS A 117 -5.01 -10.81 -4.62
N GLU A 118 -5.62 -10.59 -5.78
CA GLU A 118 -4.91 -10.68 -7.05
C GLU A 118 -3.89 -9.57 -7.19
N ALA A 119 -4.27 -8.35 -6.79
CA ALA A 119 -3.35 -7.22 -6.81
C ALA A 119 -2.18 -7.44 -5.85
N LEU A 120 -2.45 -7.98 -4.68
CA LEU A 120 -1.42 -8.29 -3.70
C LEU A 120 -0.45 -9.35 -4.23
N LYS A 121 -0.98 -10.35 -4.91
CA LYS A 121 -0.15 -11.38 -5.54
C LYS A 121 0.79 -10.76 -6.58
N GLN A 122 0.27 -9.83 -7.40
CA GLN A 122 1.09 -9.11 -8.36
C GLN A 122 2.20 -8.32 -7.65
N PHE A 123 1.85 -7.68 -6.55
CA PHE A 123 2.81 -6.91 -5.78
C PHE A 123 3.94 -7.80 -5.25
N LEU A 124 3.58 -8.94 -4.69
CA LEU A 124 4.57 -9.89 -4.14
C LEU A 124 5.49 -10.46 -5.22
N ASN A 125 4.99 -10.54 -6.44
CA ASN A 125 5.77 -11.02 -7.60
C ASN A 125 6.47 -9.89 -8.34
N ASN A 126 6.44 -8.67 -7.82
CA ASN A 126 7.06 -7.48 -8.43
C ASN A 126 6.49 -7.15 -9.81
N ASN A 127 5.21 -7.42 -10.01
CA ASN A 127 4.54 -7.22 -11.31
C ASN A 127 3.68 -5.96 -11.38
N LEU A 128 3.68 -5.13 -10.34
CA LEU A 128 2.94 -3.87 -10.37
C LEU A 128 3.84 -2.71 -10.75
N SER A 129 3.26 -1.73 -11.48
CA SER A 129 3.97 -0.53 -11.87
C SER A 129 3.91 0.51 -10.75
N GLU A 130 5.06 1.04 -10.39
CA GLU A 130 5.16 2.15 -9.45
C GLU A 130 4.80 3.43 -10.20
N ILE A 131 3.90 4.26 -9.65
CA ILE A 131 3.39 5.44 -10.34
C ILE A 131 3.85 6.76 -9.73
N ASN A 132 4.75 6.74 -8.77
CA ASN A 132 5.29 7.97 -8.18
C ASN A 132 6.83 7.98 -8.02
#